data_b53bd3521642620bb9f785f7f25fcaaf
#
_entry.id   b53bd3521642620bb9f785f7f25fcaaf
#
_cell.length_a   1.000
_cell.length_b   1.000
_cell.length_c   1.000
_cell.angle_alpha   90.00
_cell.angle_beta   90.00
_cell.angle_gamma   90.00
#
_symmetry.space_group_name_H-M   'P 1'
#
loop_
_entity.id
_entity.type
_entity.pdbx_description
1 polymer ?
#
loop_
_entity_poly.entity_id
_entity_poly.type
_entity_poly.pdbx_seq_one_letter_code
_entity_poly.pdbx_strand_id
1 'polypeptide(L)'
;ADPAIRNDQEARQLEILREYLDEKGYVEQRLAAQLDIRDMPPGTYAAHQNVPVIDANTGQRTNMPIDLVVAPHTKLAIDMPILIEAKSAGDETNTNKRRKEEAQKLAQLRATYGEDEQLVLFLTGYFGLNYLKYEAAEGIDWVWCHRVEDLDSAGI
;
A
#
# COMPACT_ATOMS: atom_id res chain seq x y z
N ALA A 1 -7.92 16.80 11.32
CA ALA A 1 -9.16 16.09 10.95
C ALA A 1 -9.62 15.19 12.08
N ASP A 2 -10.93 15.07 12.23
CA ASP A 2 -11.52 14.14 13.19
C ASP A 2 -11.11 12.71 12.81
N PRO A 3 -10.52 11.91 13.72
CA PRO A 3 -10.13 10.54 13.45
C PRO A 3 -11.28 9.66 12.93
N ALA A 4 -12.52 9.88 13.42
CA ALA A 4 -13.68 9.13 12.95
C ALA A 4 -13.99 9.40 11.46
N ILE A 5 -13.89 10.65 11.01
CA ILE A 5 -14.10 11.02 9.61
C ILE A 5 -13.01 10.41 8.73
N ARG A 6 -11.77 10.44 9.19
CA ARG A 6 -10.64 9.85 8.46
C ARG A 6 -10.81 8.34 8.30
N ASN A 7 -11.23 7.64 9.37
CA ASN A 7 -11.46 6.21 9.32
C ASN A 7 -12.59 5.84 8.35
N ASP A 8 -13.66 6.65 8.32
CA ASP A 8 -14.75 6.45 7.36
C ASP A 8 -14.29 6.64 5.91
N GLN A 9 -13.44 7.62 5.66
CA GLN A 9 -12.88 7.86 4.33
C GLN A 9 -11.98 6.72 3.90
N GLU A 10 -11.13 6.22 4.77
CA GLU A 10 -10.26 5.07 4.49
C GLU A 10 -11.08 3.80 4.22
N ALA A 11 -12.15 3.57 4.98
CA ALA A 11 -13.06 2.45 4.75
C ALA A 11 -13.71 2.52 3.36
N ARG A 12 -14.12 3.71 2.93
CA ARG A 12 -14.68 3.92 1.58
C ARG A 12 -13.64 3.68 0.50
N GLN A 13 -12.41 4.12 0.71
CA GLN A 13 -11.32 3.89 -0.22
C GLN A 13 -11.06 2.39 -0.41
N LEU A 14 -11.05 1.62 0.68
CA LEU A 14 -10.88 0.18 0.62
C LEU A 14 -12.04 -0.49 -0.12
N GLU A 15 -13.27 0.00 0.07
CA GLU A 15 -14.43 -0.53 -0.64
C GLU A 15 -14.34 -0.29 -2.15
N ILE A 16 -13.90 0.90 -2.57
CA ILE A 16 -13.66 1.20 -3.97
C ILE A 16 -12.60 0.28 -4.56
N LEU A 17 -11.52 0.04 -3.83
CA LEU A 17 -10.47 -0.88 -4.24
C LEU A 17 -10.99 -2.32 -4.36
N ARG A 18 -11.77 -2.79 -3.40
CA ARG A 18 -12.38 -4.11 -3.44
C ARG A 18 -13.28 -4.31 -4.66
N GLU A 19 -14.16 -3.34 -4.92
CA GLU A 19 -15.05 -3.40 -6.08
C GLU A 19 -14.27 -3.47 -7.39
N TYR A 20 -13.25 -2.64 -7.51
CA TYR A 20 -12.38 -2.62 -8.70
C TYR A 20 -11.66 -3.96 -8.89
N LEU A 21 -11.10 -4.51 -7.81
CA LEU A 21 -10.38 -5.78 -7.86
C LEU A 21 -11.32 -6.96 -8.13
N ASP A 22 -12.49 -6.98 -7.51
CA ASP A 22 -13.50 -8.02 -7.73
C ASP A 22 -13.95 -8.03 -9.19
N GLU A 23 -14.16 -6.87 -9.82
CA GLU A 23 -14.50 -6.75 -11.23
C GLU A 23 -13.40 -7.29 -12.14
N LYS A 24 -12.14 -7.19 -11.72
CA LYS A 24 -11.00 -7.70 -12.48
C LYS A 24 -10.69 -9.18 -12.20
N GLY A 25 -11.55 -9.86 -11.47
CA GLY A 25 -11.39 -11.28 -11.19
C GLY A 25 -10.46 -11.63 -10.03
N TYR A 26 -10.08 -10.64 -9.22
CA TYR A 26 -9.31 -10.90 -7.99
C TYR A 26 -10.21 -11.46 -6.90
N VAL A 27 -9.65 -12.31 -6.07
CA VAL A 27 -10.35 -12.93 -4.95
C VAL A 27 -9.69 -12.51 -3.65
N GLU A 28 -10.49 -12.07 -2.67
CA GLU A 28 -9.98 -11.71 -1.36
C GLU A 28 -9.58 -12.97 -0.59
N GLN A 29 -8.33 -13.01 -0.14
CA GLN A 29 -7.79 -14.14 0.61
C GLN A 29 -6.76 -13.65 1.62
N ARG A 30 -7.04 -13.84 2.91
CA ARG A 30 -6.09 -13.50 3.96
C ARG A 30 -5.05 -14.60 4.10
N LEU A 31 -3.77 -14.21 4.17
CA LEU A 31 -2.70 -15.14 4.44
C LEU A 31 -2.60 -15.47 5.93
N ALA A 32 -2.21 -16.69 6.23
CA ALA A 32 -1.84 -17.05 7.59
C ALA A 32 -0.60 -16.24 8.04
N ALA A 33 -0.52 -15.94 9.34
CA ALA A 33 0.54 -15.07 9.87
C ALA A 33 1.95 -15.60 9.68
N GLN A 34 2.11 -16.91 9.47
CA GLN A 34 3.41 -17.55 9.30
C GLN A 34 3.88 -17.64 7.85
N LEU A 35 3.01 -17.31 6.88
CA LEU A 35 3.38 -17.40 5.47
C LEU A 35 4.17 -16.17 5.03
N ASP A 36 5.15 -16.39 4.16
CA ASP A 36 5.85 -15.31 3.48
C ASP A 36 4.87 -14.59 2.56
N ILE A 37 4.90 -13.26 2.56
CA ILE A 37 4.01 -12.46 1.73
C ILE A 37 4.18 -12.77 0.23
N ARG A 38 5.36 -13.23 -0.18
CA ARG A 38 5.64 -13.66 -1.56
C ARG A 38 4.89 -14.91 -1.97
N ASP A 39 4.40 -15.70 -1.00
CA ASP A 39 3.61 -16.91 -1.27
C ASP A 39 2.15 -16.60 -1.61
N MET A 40 1.77 -15.35 -1.58
CA MET A 40 0.43 -14.91 -1.95
C MET A 40 0.10 -15.32 -3.37
N PRO A 41 -0.99 -16.10 -3.61
CA PRO A 41 -1.29 -16.61 -4.94
C PRO A 41 -1.63 -15.48 -5.92
N PRO A 42 -1.24 -15.61 -7.21
CA PRO A 42 -1.63 -14.64 -8.22
C PRO A 42 -3.16 -14.51 -8.31
N GLY A 43 -3.63 -13.29 -8.52
CA GLY A 43 -5.06 -13.01 -8.62
C GLY A 43 -5.78 -12.93 -7.29
N THR A 44 -5.05 -12.74 -6.19
CA THR A 44 -5.65 -12.57 -4.85
C THR A 44 -5.27 -11.23 -4.24
N TYR A 45 -6.07 -10.77 -3.27
CA TYR A 45 -5.75 -9.60 -2.47
C TYR A 45 -6.15 -9.84 -1.01
N ALA A 46 -5.52 -9.09 -0.11
CA ALA A 46 -5.81 -9.16 1.31
C ALA A 46 -5.85 -7.75 1.90
N ALA A 47 -6.91 -7.45 2.65
CA ALA A 47 -7.05 -6.19 3.37
C ALA A 47 -6.47 -6.31 4.78
N HIS A 48 -5.90 -5.22 5.29
CA HIS A 48 -5.32 -5.16 6.63
C HIS A 48 -4.32 -6.29 6.89
N GLN A 49 -3.43 -6.49 5.94
CA GLN A 49 -2.45 -7.57 6.00
C GLN A 49 -1.18 -7.09 6.69
N ASN A 50 -0.71 -7.84 7.67
CA ASN A 50 0.61 -7.60 8.26
C ASN A 50 1.69 -8.15 7.35
N VAL A 51 2.67 -7.29 7.06
CA VAL A 51 3.85 -7.63 6.25
C VAL A 51 5.06 -7.67 7.16
N PRO A 52 5.71 -8.82 7.35
CA PRO A 52 6.89 -8.91 8.21
C PRO A 52 8.06 -8.13 7.61
N VAL A 53 8.71 -7.31 8.43
CA VAL A 53 9.93 -6.60 8.06
C VAL A 53 11.00 -6.80 9.12
N ILE A 54 12.25 -6.63 8.73
CA ILE A 54 13.39 -6.72 9.65
C ILE A 54 13.88 -5.32 9.91
N ASP A 55 13.97 -4.94 11.20
CA ASP A 55 14.54 -3.67 11.60
C ASP A 55 16.05 -3.68 11.32
N ALA A 56 16.50 -2.72 10.52
CA ALA A 56 17.91 -2.64 10.11
C ALA A 56 18.85 -2.34 11.27
N ASN A 57 18.37 -1.70 12.34
CA ASN A 57 19.19 -1.30 13.49
C ASN A 57 19.28 -2.42 14.53
N THR A 58 18.19 -3.13 14.78
CA THR A 58 18.12 -4.14 15.85
C THR A 58 18.13 -5.58 15.34
N GLY A 59 17.87 -5.80 14.05
CA GLY A 59 17.71 -7.13 13.48
C GLY A 59 16.42 -7.83 13.90
N GLN A 60 15.55 -7.13 14.62
CA GLN A 60 14.29 -7.71 15.08
C GLN A 60 13.26 -7.74 13.97
N ARG A 61 12.48 -8.82 13.93
CA ARG A 61 11.34 -8.96 13.04
C ARG A 61 10.14 -8.27 13.65
N THR A 62 9.52 -7.38 12.88
CA THR A 62 8.28 -6.70 13.25
C THR A 62 7.25 -6.87 12.14
N ASN A 63 5.98 -6.65 12.46
CA ASN A 63 4.91 -6.68 11.48
C ASN A 63 4.53 -5.25 11.10
N MET A 64 4.57 -4.95 9.81
CA MET A 64 4.12 -3.68 9.27
C MET A 64 2.70 -3.85 8.74
N PRO A 65 1.68 -3.19 9.36
CA PRO A 65 0.33 -3.27 8.84
C PRO A 65 0.21 -2.51 7.52
N ILE A 66 -0.34 -3.16 6.51
CA ILE A 66 -0.59 -2.58 5.19
C ILE A 66 -2.08 -2.65 4.91
N ASP A 67 -2.65 -1.57 4.40
CA ASP A 67 -4.10 -1.47 4.17
C ASP A 67 -4.60 -2.50 3.16
N LEU A 68 -3.87 -2.69 2.06
CA LEU A 68 -4.23 -3.65 1.04
C LEU A 68 -2.99 -4.20 0.34
N VAL A 69 -2.95 -5.51 0.17
CA VAL A 69 -1.88 -6.19 -0.55
C VAL A 69 -2.50 -6.93 -1.73
N VAL A 70 -1.96 -6.73 -2.93
CA VAL A 70 -2.49 -7.32 -4.16
C VAL A 70 -1.42 -8.16 -4.85
N ALA A 71 -1.73 -9.42 -5.12
CA ALA A 71 -0.90 -10.27 -5.96
C ALA A 71 -1.43 -10.21 -7.40
N PRO A 72 -0.74 -9.51 -8.31
CA PRO A 72 -1.20 -9.39 -9.69
C PRO A 72 -1.43 -10.76 -10.34
N HIS A 73 -2.36 -10.83 -11.31
CA HIS A 73 -2.61 -12.07 -12.05
C HIS A 73 -1.33 -12.63 -12.69
N THR A 74 -0.40 -11.76 -13.05
CA THR A 74 0.88 -12.10 -13.69
C THR A 74 2.02 -12.35 -12.71
N LYS A 75 1.74 -12.33 -11.40
CA LYS A 75 2.76 -12.51 -10.37
C LYS A 75 3.42 -13.89 -10.49
N LEU A 76 4.74 -13.91 -10.51
CA LEU A 76 5.54 -15.14 -10.40
C LEU A 76 5.73 -15.51 -8.93
N ALA A 77 6.10 -16.76 -8.68
CA ALA A 77 6.22 -17.30 -7.31
C ALA A 77 7.21 -16.53 -6.43
N ILE A 78 8.25 -15.95 -7.03
CA ILE A 78 9.29 -15.21 -6.31
C ILE A 78 8.99 -13.71 -6.18
N ASP A 79 7.98 -13.21 -6.89
CA ASP A 79 7.69 -11.79 -6.93
C ASP A 79 6.99 -11.34 -5.65
N MET A 80 7.29 -10.12 -5.24
CA MET A 80 6.54 -9.45 -4.18
C MET A 80 5.19 -8.98 -4.71
N PRO A 81 4.13 -9.05 -3.88
CA PRO A 81 2.88 -8.40 -4.21
C PRO A 81 3.01 -6.88 -4.16
N ILE A 82 2.01 -6.19 -4.70
CA ILE A 82 1.93 -4.73 -4.66
C ILE A 82 1.26 -4.32 -3.36
N LEU A 83 1.86 -3.36 -2.66
CA LEU A 83 1.36 -2.85 -1.39
C LEU A 83 0.66 -1.51 -1.61
N ILE A 84 -0.56 -1.38 -1.08
CA ILE A 84 -1.37 -0.18 -1.24
C ILE A 84 -1.74 0.37 0.13
N GLU A 85 -1.49 1.67 0.33
CA GLU A 85 -1.92 2.40 1.52
C GLU A 85 -2.96 3.45 1.13
N ALA A 86 -4.09 3.42 1.81
CA ALA A 86 -5.14 4.41 1.60
C ALA A 86 -4.84 5.67 2.42
N LYS A 87 -4.81 6.81 1.76
CA LYS A 87 -4.57 8.10 2.41
C LYS A 87 -5.63 9.10 2.01
N SER A 88 -6.18 9.81 2.99
CA SER A 88 -7.08 10.93 2.76
C SER A 88 -6.39 12.23 3.16
N ALA A 89 -6.64 13.30 2.39
CA ALA A 89 -6.15 14.62 2.74
C ALA A 89 -6.89 15.09 3.99
N GLY A 90 -6.17 15.14 5.09
CA GLY A 90 -6.70 15.61 6.35
C GLY A 90 -6.13 16.98 6.67
N ASP A 91 -5.20 17.01 7.59
CA ASP A 91 -4.59 18.22 8.09
C ASP A 91 -3.26 18.47 7.36
N GLU A 92 -3.13 19.64 6.72
CA GLU A 92 -1.88 20.04 6.04
C GLU A 92 -0.68 20.08 6.99
N THR A 93 -0.91 20.33 8.28
CA THR A 93 0.18 20.40 9.27
C THR A 93 0.87 19.05 9.45
N ASN A 94 0.22 17.95 9.13
CA ASN A 94 0.76 16.60 9.29
C ASN A 94 1.36 16.03 7.99
N THR A 95 1.35 16.78 6.90
CA THR A 95 1.81 16.29 5.59
C THR A 95 3.28 15.86 5.64
N ASN A 96 4.15 16.66 6.24
CA ASN A 96 5.57 16.33 6.36
C ASN A 96 5.84 15.10 7.20
N LYS A 97 5.10 14.94 8.30
CA LYS A 97 5.21 13.76 9.16
C LYS A 97 4.79 12.49 8.41
N ARG A 98 3.66 12.54 7.70
CA ARG A 98 3.16 11.41 6.89
C ARG A 98 4.17 11.01 5.82
N ARG A 99 4.75 11.98 5.13
CA ARG A 99 5.75 11.72 4.10
C ARG A 99 6.96 10.98 4.66
N LYS A 100 7.45 11.39 5.83
CA LYS A 100 8.57 10.72 6.48
C LYS A 100 8.23 9.30 6.89
N GLU A 101 7.02 9.09 7.41
CA GLU A 101 6.54 7.77 7.81
C GLU A 101 6.44 6.83 6.59
N GLU A 102 5.93 7.32 5.47
CA GLU A 102 5.81 6.55 4.23
C GLU A 102 7.19 6.20 3.66
N ALA A 103 8.12 7.15 3.66
CA ALA A 103 9.49 6.92 3.23
C ALA A 103 10.19 5.87 4.10
N GLN A 104 9.99 5.90 5.41
CA GLN A 104 10.53 4.91 6.33
C GLN A 104 9.94 3.52 6.09
N LYS A 105 8.64 3.44 5.84
CA LYS A 105 7.99 2.16 5.50
C LYS A 105 8.61 1.56 4.24
N LEU A 106 8.74 2.35 3.19
CA LEU A 106 9.32 1.87 1.93
C LEU A 106 10.78 1.44 2.13
N ALA A 107 11.57 2.20 2.88
CA ALA A 107 12.95 1.84 3.17
C ALA A 107 13.06 0.51 3.90
N GLN A 108 12.21 0.27 4.89
CA GLN A 108 12.17 -1.01 5.62
C GLN A 108 11.74 -2.17 4.72
N LEU A 109 10.75 -1.95 3.87
CA LEU A 109 10.28 -2.96 2.92
C LEU A 109 11.38 -3.34 1.93
N ARG A 110 12.08 -2.36 1.38
CA ARG A 110 13.19 -2.60 0.43
C ARG A 110 14.38 -3.26 1.09
N ALA A 111 14.70 -2.88 2.33
CA ALA A 111 15.77 -3.52 3.08
C ALA A 111 15.47 -5.00 3.38
N THR A 112 14.20 -5.35 3.54
CA THR A 112 13.78 -6.71 3.84
C THR A 112 13.59 -7.56 2.58
N TYR A 113 12.96 -7.00 1.54
CA TYR A 113 12.50 -7.75 0.36
C TYR A 113 13.19 -7.39 -0.94
N GLY A 114 13.93 -6.29 -1.01
CA GLY A 114 14.66 -5.86 -2.20
C GLY A 114 14.17 -4.53 -2.77
N GLU A 115 15.00 -3.95 -3.63
CA GLU A 115 14.77 -2.60 -4.17
C GLU A 115 13.57 -2.50 -5.12
N ASP A 116 13.06 -3.63 -5.61
CA ASP A 116 11.95 -3.66 -6.55
C ASP A 116 10.58 -3.59 -5.87
N GLU A 117 10.56 -3.54 -4.53
CA GLU A 117 9.29 -3.46 -3.79
C GLU A 117 8.54 -2.16 -4.12
N GLN A 118 7.24 -2.30 -4.39
CA GLN A 118 6.39 -1.19 -4.77
C GLN A 118 5.40 -0.86 -3.66
N LEU A 119 5.36 0.42 -3.29
CA LEU A 119 4.33 0.98 -2.41
C LEU A 119 3.55 2.01 -3.21
N VAL A 120 2.22 1.83 -3.25
CA VAL A 120 1.30 2.72 -3.96
C VAL A 120 0.40 3.39 -2.94
N LEU A 121 0.29 4.71 -3.01
CA LEU A 121 -0.66 5.47 -2.20
C LEU A 121 -1.95 5.65 -2.98
N PHE A 122 -3.07 5.31 -2.36
CA PHE A 122 -4.40 5.52 -2.91
C PHE A 122 -5.00 6.76 -2.26
N LEU A 123 -5.08 7.85 -3.01
CA LEU A 123 -5.28 9.19 -2.47
C LEU A 123 -6.72 9.69 -2.67
N THR A 124 -7.29 10.28 -1.62
CA THR A 124 -8.56 11.00 -1.66
C THR A 124 -8.36 12.40 -1.09
N GLY A 125 -8.91 13.40 -1.77
CA GLY A 125 -8.81 14.80 -1.37
C GLY A 125 -7.66 15.51 -2.07
N TYR A 126 -7.25 16.66 -1.52
CA TYR A 126 -6.20 17.48 -2.12
C TYR A 126 -4.85 17.22 -1.47
N PHE A 127 -3.86 16.95 -2.30
CA PHE A 127 -2.47 16.86 -1.88
C PHE A 127 -1.64 17.85 -2.69
N GLY A 128 -0.82 18.65 -2.01
CA GLY A 128 0.00 19.67 -2.65
C GLY A 128 1.07 19.09 -3.57
N LEU A 129 1.47 19.87 -4.57
CA LEU A 129 2.47 19.45 -5.54
C LEU A 129 3.80 19.07 -4.88
N ASN A 130 4.20 19.80 -3.85
CA ASN A 130 5.44 19.49 -3.11
C ASN A 130 5.40 18.13 -2.44
N TYR A 131 4.26 17.78 -1.83
CA TYR A 131 4.07 16.47 -1.24
C TYR A 131 4.27 15.37 -2.29
N LEU A 132 3.62 15.49 -3.43
CA LEU A 132 3.69 14.49 -4.50
C LEU A 132 5.10 14.40 -5.09
N LYS A 133 5.81 15.52 -5.23
CA LYS A 133 7.20 15.53 -5.68
C LYS A 133 8.12 14.76 -4.73
N TYR A 134 7.93 14.93 -3.43
CA TYR A 134 8.71 14.21 -2.44
C TYR A 134 8.42 12.70 -2.47
N GLU A 135 7.15 12.33 -2.62
CA GLU A 135 6.76 10.92 -2.75
C GLU A 135 7.42 10.29 -3.97
N ALA A 136 7.39 10.97 -5.11
CA ALA A 136 8.04 10.50 -6.33
C ALA A 136 9.55 10.35 -6.15
N ALA A 137 10.20 11.29 -5.47
CA ALA A 137 11.63 11.25 -5.21
C ALA A 137 12.02 10.06 -4.33
N GLU A 138 11.14 9.62 -3.42
CA GLU A 138 11.35 8.45 -2.57
C GLU A 138 10.99 7.13 -3.28
N GLY A 139 10.50 7.19 -4.51
CA GLY A 139 10.10 6.00 -5.26
C GLY A 139 8.72 5.48 -4.90
N ILE A 140 7.87 6.32 -4.32
CA ILE A 140 6.50 5.98 -3.97
C ILE A 140 5.58 6.47 -5.09
N ASP A 141 4.74 5.57 -5.59
CA ASP A 141 3.73 5.89 -6.60
C ASP A 141 2.41 6.23 -5.93
N TRP A 142 1.52 6.88 -6.67
CA TRP A 142 0.17 7.17 -6.18
C TRP A 142 -0.86 6.99 -7.27
N VAL A 143 -2.10 6.69 -6.83
CA VAL A 143 -3.29 6.63 -7.68
C VAL A 143 -4.38 7.41 -6.96
N TRP A 144 -5.07 8.27 -7.70
CA TRP A 144 -6.22 9.01 -7.16
C TRP A 144 -7.44 8.12 -7.07
N CYS A 145 -8.20 8.25 -5.98
CA CYS A 145 -9.41 7.48 -5.75
C CYS A 145 -10.43 7.58 -6.90
N HIS A 146 -10.58 8.79 -7.47
CA HIS A 146 -11.48 9.01 -8.61
C HIS A 146 -10.93 8.50 -9.95
N ARG A 147 -9.73 7.93 -9.94
CA ARG A 147 -9.07 7.32 -11.09
C ARG A 147 -8.50 5.95 -10.73
N VAL A 148 -9.31 5.13 -10.11
CA VAL A 148 -8.89 3.81 -9.64
C VAL A 148 -8.37 2.93 -10.79
N GLU A 149 -8.84 3.15 -12.01
CA GLU A 149 -8.39 2.44 -13.20
C GLU A 149 -6.91 2.65 -13.52
N ASP A 150 -6.28 3.68 -12.97
CA ASP A 150 -4.84 3.90 -13.12
C ASP A 150 -4.00 2.82 -12.43
N LEU A 151 -4.61 2.00 -11.57
CA LEU A 151 -3.95 0.82 -11.00
C LEU A 151 -3.55 -0.20 -12.08
N ASP A 152 -4.18 -0.18 -13.25
CA ASP A 152 -3.77 -1.02 -14.37
C ASP A 152 -2.30 -0.77 -14.75
N SER A 153 -1.84 0.47 -14.66
CA SER A 153 -0.45 0.83 -14.92
C SER A 153 0.52 0.30 -13.87
N ALA A 154 0.03 -0.06 -12.69
CA ALA A 154 0.84 -0.68 -11.64
C ALA A 154 0.94 -2.22 -11.80
N GLY A 155 0.25 -2.79 -12.78
CA GLY A 155 0.28 -4.22 -13.06
C GLY A 155 -0.91 -5.01 -12.52
N ILE A 156 -1.91 -4.30 -12.00
CA ILE A 156 -3.12 -4.93 -11.41
C ILE A 156 -4.16 -5.25 -12.46
#